data_dd5d1e7da52f73a8b3c02993e4614d75
#
_entry.id   dd5d1e7da52f73a8b3c02993e4614d75
#
_cell.length_a   1.000
_cell.length_b   1.000
_cell.length_c   1.000
_cell.angle_alpha   90.00
_cell.angle_beta   90.00
_cell.angle_gamma   90.00
#
_symmetry.space_group_name_H-M   'P 1'
#
loop_
_entity.id
_entity.type
_entity.pdbx_description
1 polymer ?
#
loop_
_entity_poly.entity_id
_entity_poly.type
_entity_poly.pdbx_seq_one_letter_code
_entity_poly.pdbx_strand_id
1 'polypeptide(L)'
;MKKPSSNLKKLRASVQGRQKQKKEEAKTEPKSNVTETENIPLEEQHNILFKPNEGPQTDFLAASEREVLYGGAAGGGKSYAMLADPLRYLSHPQFSGLLLRRTTEELRELVWKSQELNPKIIPGIKWSERKMQWTSPSGGRLWLSYLDRDDDVLRYQGLSFCWIGFDELTQWPTGFAWDYLRSRLRSTAPDLPVYMRATTNPGGAGHVWVKKYFVDPAPAGKEFWATDAEGKTLIFPKGHTKEGQPLFQRKFIPAKLFDNPYLSNTGDYETMLLSLPENQR
;
A
#
# COMPACT_ATOMS: atom_id res chain seq x y z
N MET A 1 -22.09 16.62 -12.88
CA MET A 1 -21.27 15.86 -11.92
C MET A 1 -21.93 14.52 -11.67
N LYS A 2 -21.36 13.41 -12.15
CA LYS A 2 -21.90 12.06 -11.88
C LYS A 2 -21.39 11.59 -10.51
N LYS A 3 -22.30 11.10 -9.65
CA LYS A 3 -21.98 10.59 -8.32
C LYS A 3 -21.02 9.36 -8.44
N PRO A 4 -20.06 9.18 -7.53
CA PRO A 4 -19.18 8.01 -7.53
C PRO A 4 -20.00 6.73 -7.46
N SER A 5 -19.54 5.65 -8.13
CA SER A 5 -20.26 4.38 -8.23
C SER A 5 -20.55 3.82 -6.83
N SER A 6 -21.69 3.16 -6.67
CA SER A 6 -22.19 2.61 -5.38
C SER A 6 -21.18 1.67 -4.69
N ASN A 7 -20.32 1.03 -5.46
CA ASN A 7 -19.32 0.07 -4.98
C ASN A 7 -18.14 0.72 -4.24
N LEU A 8 -17.72 1.92 -4.68
CA LEU A 8 -16.68 2.69 -3.98
C LEU A 8 -17.16 3.26 -2.63
N LYS A 9 -18.46 3.60 -2.54
CA LYS A 9 -19.06 4.03 -1.27
C LYS A 9 -19.13 2.89 -0.25
N LYS A 10 -19.42 1.66 -0.69
CA LYS A 10 -19.48 0.47 0.18
C LYS A 10 -18.10 0.09 0.72
N LEU A 11 -17.04 0.17 -0.10
CA LEU A 11 -15.66 -0.08 0.36
C LEU A 11 -15.21 0.96 1.39
N ARG A 12 -15.53 2.25 1.18
CA ARG A 12 -15.24 3.34 2.14
C ARG A 12 -16.03 3.19 3.44
N ALA A 13 -17.31 2.80 3.37
CA ALA A 13 -18.16 2.61 4.55
C ALA A 13 -17.69 1.45 5.43
N SER A 14 -17.23 0.34 4.82
CA SER A 14 -16.66 -0.81 5.55
C SER A 14 -15.39 -0.44 6.32
N VAL A 15 -14.52 0.40 5.74
CA VAL A 15 -13.27 0.85 6.38
C VAL A 15 -13.53 1.90 7.47
N GLN A 16 -14.46 2.84 7.24
CA GLN A 16 -14.77 3.92 8.20
C GLN A 16 -15.62 3.44 9.41
N GLY A 17 -16.50 2.46 9.21
CA GLY A 17 -17.31 1.89 10.28
C GLY A 17 -16.47 1.24 11.39
N ARG A 18 -15.40 0.53 11.01
CA ARG A 18 -14.48 -0.12 11.95
C ARG A 18 -13.57 0.84 12.72
N GLN A 19 -13.26 2.01 12.18
CA GLN A 19 -12.49 3.04 12.92
C GLN A 19 -13.29 3.68 14.05
N LYS A 20 -14.62 3.77 13.95
CA LYS A 20 -15.49 4.24 15.04
C LYS A 20 -15.63 3.20 16.16
N GLN A 21 -15.78 1.92 15.82
CA GLN A 21 -15.87 0.85 16.82
C GLN A 21 -14.60 0.71 17.67
N LYS A 22 -13.40 0.73 17.05
CA LYS A 22 -12.13 0.67 17.82
C LYS A 22 -11.92 1.83 18.80
N LYS A 23 -12.58 2.98 18.62
CA LYS A 23 -12.52 4.10 19.59
C LYS A 23 -13.45 3.94 20.79
N GLU A 24 -14.52 3.16 20.66
CA GLU A 24 -15.48 2.89 21.76
C GLU A 24 -15.07 1.67 22.60
N GLU A 25 -14.47 0.65 21.99
CA GLU A 25 -14.06 -0.60 22.68
C GLU A 25 -12.84 -0.43 23.61
N ALA A 26 -12.06 0.65 23.48
CA ALA A 26 -10.93 0.94 24.37
C ALA A 26 -11.34 1.34 25.81
N LYS A 27 -12.62 1.26 26.18
CA LYS A 27 -13.13 1.65 27.49
C LYS A 27 -13.76 0.55 28.34
N THR A 28 -13.76 -0.71 27.89
CA THR A 28 -14.34 -1.83 28.66
C THR A 28 -13.41 -3.03 28.72
N GLU A 29 -13.19 -3.57 29.92
CA GLU A 29 -12.37 -4.76 30.22
C GLU A 29 -12.95 -6.06 29.65
N PRO A 30 -12.10 -7.11 29.44
CA PRO A 30 -12.46 -8.25 28.60
C PRO A 30 -13.31 -9.28 29.34
N LYS A 31 -14.47 -9.58 28.81
CA LYS A 31 -15.17 -10.85 29.04
C LYS A 31 -14.97 -11.74 27.81
N SER A 32 -14.46 -12.94 28.07
CA SER A 32 -14.33 -14.03 27.12
C SER A 32 -15.62 -14.32 26.38
N ASN A 33 -15.66 -14.18 25.07
CA ASN A 33 -16.70 -14.77 24.24
C ASN A 33 -16.13 -15.26 22.91
N VAL A 34 -16.54 -16.48 22.59
CA VAL A 34 -16.35 -17.24 21.35
C VAL A 34 -16.69 -16.35 20.16
N THR A 35 -15.78 -16.31 19.19
CA THR A 35 -15.92 -15.58 17.92
C THR A 35 -17.11 -16.11 17.15
N GLU A 36 -18.23 -15.41 17.19
CA GLU A 36 -19.24 -15.48 16.12
C GLU A 36 -18.63 -14.83 14.86
N THR A 37 -18.37 -15.64 13.86
CA THR A 37 -18.18 -15.15 12.49
C THR A 37 -19.46 -14.44 12.08
N GLU A 38 -19.44 -13.11 11.98
CA GLU A 38 -20.55 -12.33 11.45
C GLU A 38 -20.93 -12.92 10.09
N ASN A 39 -22.05 -13.61 10.04
CA ASN A 39 -22.70 -14.08 8.82
C ASN A 39 -23.17 -12.84 8.05
N ILE A 40 -22.35 -12.36 7.12
CA ILE A 40 -22.78 -11.36 6.13
C ILE A 40 -23.88 -12.03 5.29
N PRO A 41 -25.09 -11.45 5.19
CA PRO A 41 -26.16 -12.02 4.37
C PRO A 41 -25.69 -12.32 2.96
N LEU A 42 -26.11 -13.46 2.39
CA LEU A 42 -25.71 -13.92 1.06
C LEU A 42 -25.87 -12.84 -0.04
N GLU A 43 -26.90 -11.99 0.07
CA GLU A 43 -27.15 -10.88 -0.86
C GLU A 43 -26.07 -9.76 -0.78
N GLU A 44 -25.45 -9.56 0.38
CA GLU A 44 -24.33 -8.61 0.53
C GLU A 44 -22.99 -9.20 0.06
N GLN A 45 -22.82 -10.52 0.16
CA GLN A 45 -21.60 -11.20 -0.30
C GLN A 45 -21.40 -11.09 -1.81
N HIS A 46 -22.46 -11.07 -2.60
CA HIS A 46 -22.38 -10.96 -4.07
C HIS A 46 -21.86 -9.59 -4.56
N ASN A 47 -21.79 -8.59 -3.71
CA ASN A 47 -21.30 -7.24 -4.05
C ASN A 47 -19.88 -6.95 -3.55
N ILE A 48 -19.23 -7.89 -2.86
CA ILE A 48 -17.86 -7.74 -2.38
C ILE A 48 -16.89 -8.19 -3.49
N LEU A 49 -16.30 -7.23 -4.20
CA LEU A 49 -15.38 -7.48 -5.30
C LEU A 49 -13.95 -7.78 -4.82
N PHE A 50 -13.58 -7.26 -3.66
CA PHE A 50 -12.32 -7.52 -2.98
C PHE A 50 -12.51 -7.37 -1.47
N LYS A 51 -12.17 -8.42 -0.71
CA LYS A 51 -12.15 -8.41 0.75
C LYS A 51 -10.71 -8.57 1.22
N PRO A 52 -10.11 -7.56 1.87
CA PRO A 52 -8.78 -7.72 2.45
C PRO A 52 -8.82 -8.76 3.58
N ASN A 53 -7.71 -9.46 3.77
CA ASN A 53 -7.52 -10.29 4.95
C ASN A 53 -7.57 -9.42 6.21
N GLU A 54 -8.11 -9.97 7.29
CA GLU A 54 -8.15 -9.29 8.59
C GLU A 54 -6.72 -9.04 9.13
N GLY A 55 -6.59 -7.99 9.93
CA GLY A 55 -5.30 -7.60 10.51
C GLY A 55 -4.43 -6.77 9.55
N PRO A 56 -3.14 -7.12 9.34
CA PRO A 56 -2.16 -6.24 8.69
C PRO A 56 -2.54 -5.76 7.29
N GLN A 57 -3.21 -6.60 6.48
CA GLN A 57 -3.65 -6.18 5.13
C GLN A 57 -4.76 -5.13 5.22
N THR A 58 -5.71 -5.32 6.13
CA THR A 58 -6.76 -4.33 6.40
C THR A 58 -6.17 -3.05 6.99
N ASP A 59 -5.22 -3.16 7.92
CA ASP A 59 -4.55 -2.02 8.53
C ASP A 59 -3.76 -1.20 7.49
N PHE A 60 -3.09 -1.86 6.54
CA PHE A 60 -2.41 -1.19 5.43
C PHE A 60 -3.38 -0.41 4.54
N LEU A 61 -4.48 -1.03 4.14
CA LEU A 61 -5.48 -0.37 3.31
C LEU A 61 -6.23 0.74 4.06
N ALA A 62 -6.33 0.66 5.39
CA ALA A 62 -6.96 1.69 6.23
C ALA A 62 -6.01 2.81 6.65
N ALA A 63 -4.71 2.65 6.42
CA ALA A 63 -3.69 3.60 6.86
C ALA A 63 -3.86 4.98 6.20
N SER A 64 -3.84 6.03 7.02
CA SER A 64 -3.98 7.43 6.59
C SER A 64 -2.65 8.18 6.53
N GLU A 65 -1.58 7.59 7.04
CA GLU A 65 -0.25 8.18 7.04
C GLU A 65 0.26 8.37 5.61
N ARG A 66 1.04 9.42 5.40
CA ARG A 66 1.53 9.80 4.07
C ARG A 66 2.44 8.75 3.46
N GLU A 67 3.26 8.10 4.26
CA GLU A 67 4.16 7.03 3.83
C GLU A 67 3.97 5.80 4.71
N VAL A 68 3.62 4.66 4.10
CA VAL A 68 3.40 3.40 4.82
C VAL A 68 4.19 2.28 4.17
N LEU A 69 4.92 1.54 5.03
CA LEU A 69 5.59 0.29 4.67
C LEU A 69 4.79 -0.89 5.23
N TYR A 70 4.42 -1.82 4.35
CA TYR A 70 3.82 -3.10 4.71
C TYR A 70 4.84 -4.22 4.46
N GLY A 71 5.41 -4.75 5.51
CA GLY A 71 6.58 -5.62 5.39
C GLY A 71 6.64 -6.75 6.38
N GLY A 72 7.48 -7.77 6.06
CA GLY A 72 7.68 -8.97 6.87
C GLY A 72 7.70 -10.23 6.01
N ALA A 73 7.19 -11.34 6.54
CA ALA A 73 7.26 -12.65 5.89
C ALA A 73 6.66 -12.67 4.47
N ALA A 74 7.22 -13.52 3.61
CA ALA A 74 6.63 -13.84 2.33
C ALA A 74 5.23 -14.43 2.51
N GLY A 75 4.37 -14.29 1.50
CA GLY A 75 3.02 -14.86 1.54
C GLY A 75 1.96 -14.03 2.28
N GLY A 76 2.30 -12.92 2.94
CA GLY A 76 1.37 -12.09 3.71
C GLY A 76 0.33 -11.30 2.89
N GLY A 77 0.12 -11.59 1.60
CA GLY A 77 -0.87 -10.89 0.77
C GLY A 77 -0.49 -9.47 0.35
N LYS A 78 0.79 -9.07 0.50
CA LYS A 78 1.29 -7.70 0.30
C LYS A 78 1.06 -7.16 -1.10
N SER A 79 1.37 -7.93 -2.16
CA SER A 79 1.23 -7.48 -3.55
C SER A 79 -0.23 -7.24 -3.94
N TYR A 80 -1.17 -8.04 -3.43
CA TYR A 80 -2.61 -7.79 -3.64
C TYR A 80 -3.08 -6.51 -2.93
N ALA A 81 -2.61 -6.25 -1.71
CA ALA A 81 -2.91 -5.00 -1.02
C ALA A 81 -2.35 -3.79 -1.78
N MET A 82 -1.13 -3.91 -2.32
CA MET A 82 -0.50 -2.87 -3.13
C MET A 82 -1.28 -2.57 -4.41
N LEU A 83 -1.79 -3.61 -5.08
CA LEU A 83 -2.64 -3.44 -6.28
C LEU A 83 -4.02 -2.86 -5.94
N ALA A 84 -4.63 -3.27 -4.82
CA ALA A 84 -5.97 -2.83 -4.43
C ALA A 84 -5.99 -1.37 -3.91
N ASP A 85 -4.93 -0.91 -3.27
CA ASP A 85 -4.89 0.42 -2.64
C ASP A 85 -5.21 1.57 -3.60
N PRO A 86 -4.57 1.70 -4.79
CA PRO A 86 -4.85 2.79 -5.72
C PRO A 86 -6.23 2.69 -6.40
N LEU A 87 -6.85 1.50 -6.45
CA LEU A 87 -8.16 1.32 -7.11
C LEU A 87 -9.27 2.13 -6.45
N ARG A 88 -9.11 2.50 -5.16
CA ARG A 88 -10.06 3.36 -4.45
C ARG A 88 -10.28 4.72 -5.11
N TYR A 89 -9.25 5.21 -5.78
CA TYR A 89 -9.24 6.55 -6.38
C TYR A 89 -9.11 6.52 -7.90
N LEU A 90 -8.82 5.35 -8.49
CA LEU A 90 -8.58 5.23 -9.93
C LEU A 90 -9.78 5.64 -10.81
N SER A 91 -10.99 5.62 -10.24
CA SER A 91 -12.18 6.14 -10.91
C SER A 91 -12.30 7.68 -10.89
N HIS A 92 -11.37 8.39 -10.22
CA HIS A 92 -11.34 9.84 -10.28
C HIS A 92 -10.59 10.28 -11.55
N PRO A 93 -11.12 11.23 -12.37
CA PRO A 93 -10.55 11.58 -13.68
C PRO A 93 -9.13 12.16 -13.62
N GLN A 94 -8.77 12.82 -12.52
CA GLN A 94 -7.44 13.38 -12.28
C GLN A 94 -6.50 12.45 -11.53
N PHE A 95 -6.92 11.21 -11.25
CA PHE A 95 -6.02 10.25 -10.59
C PHE A 95 -4.83 9.91 -11.49
N SER A 96 -3.65 9.98 -10.92
CA SER A 96 -2.38 9.61 -11.54
C SER A 96 -1.56 8.82 -10.54
N GLY A 97 -1.45 7.52 -10.76
CA GLY A 97 -0.71 6.60 -9.91
C GLY A 97 0.49 5.98 -10.62
N LEU A 98 1.51 5.63 -9.87
CA LEU A 98 2.71 4.93 -10.33
C LEU A 98 3.02 3.76 -9.38
N LEU A 99 3.05 2.54 -9.91
CA LEU A 99 3.47 1.34 -9.19
C LEU A 99 4.80 0.83 -9.76
N LEU A 100 5.76 0.62 -8.90
CA LEU A 100 7.13 0.28 -9.26
C LEU A 100 7.58 -1.08 -8.73
N ARG A 101 8.30 -1.80 -9.56
CA ARG A 101 9.10 -2.99 -9.24
C ARG A 101 10.55 -2.75 -9.60
N ARG A 102 11.46 -3.61 -9.12
CA ARG A 102 12.89 -3.47 -9.42
C ARG A 102 13.19 -3.90 -10.85
N THR A 103 12.66 -5.03 -11.32
CA THR A 103 12.93 -5.61 -12.63
C THR A 103 11.68 -5.77 -13.49
N THR A 104 11.87 -5.94 -14.80
CA THR A 104 10.79 -6.22 -15.76
C THR A 104 10.14 -7.57 -15.48
N GLU A 105 10.91 -8.58 -15.13
CA GLU A 105 10.45 -9.93 -14.86
C GLU A 105 9.51 -9.94 -13.66
N GLU A 106 9.88 -9.29 -12.58
CA GLU A 106 9.05 -9.17 -11.38
C GLU A 106 7.80 -8.34 -11.63
N LEU A 107 7.90 -7.31 -12.49
CA LEU A 107 6.76 -6.48 -12.86
C LEU A 107 5.68 -7.29 -13.58
N ARG A 108 6.04 -8.30 -14.39
CA ARG A 108 5.06 -9.15 -15.11
C ARG A 108 4.07 -9.81 -14.16
N GLU A 109 4.51 -10.27 -13.01
CA GLU A 109 3.62 -10.89 -12.02
C GLU A 109 2.56 -9.89 -11.52
N LEU A 110 2.97 -8.65 -11.25
CA LEU A 110 2.03 -7.59 -10.86
C LEU A 110 1.06 -7.25 -11.99
N VAL A 111 1.55 -7.21 -13.23
CA VAL A 111 0.68 -6.98 -14.40
C VAL A 111 -0.38 -8.08 -14.50
N TRP A 112 -0.02 -9.35 -14.44
CA TRP A 112 -0.97 -10.46 -14.49
C TRP A 112 -1.99 -10.40 -13.36
N LYS A 113 -1.55 -10.19 -12.12
CA LYS A 113 -2.45 -10.02 -10.97
C LYS A 113 -3.40 -8.82 -11.15
N SER A 114 -2.89 -7.71 -11.71
CA SER A 114 -3.71 -6.54 -11.98
C SER A 114 -4.75 -6.77 -13.10
N GLN A 115 -4.40 -7.58 -14.12
CA GLN A 115 -5.32 -7.95 -15.20
C GLN A 115 -6.46 -8.85 -14.69
N GLU A 116 -6.20 -9.64 -13.66
CA GLU A 116 -7.24 -10.41 -12.99
C GLU A 116 -8.12 -9.55 -12.05
N LEU A 117 -7.51 -8.63 -11.30
CA LEU A 117 -8.17 -7.88 -10.23
C LEU A 117 -8.93 -6.65 -10.74
N ASN A 118 -8.26 -5.82 -11.56
CA ASN A 118 -8.75 -4.48 -11.88
C ASN A 118 -10.09 -4.47 -12.65
N PRO A 119 -10.32 -5.36 -13.66
CA PRO A 119 -11.59 -5.40 -14.37
C PRO A 119 -12.79 -5.83 -13.49
N LYS A 120 -12.53 -6.63 -12.45
CA LYS A 120 -13.56 -7.04 -11.49
C LYS A 120 -14.02 -5.86 -10.62
N ILE A 121 -13.08 -4.96 -10.26
CA ILE A 121 -13.35 -3.83 -9.36
C ILE A 121 -13.85 -2.60 -10.12
N ILE A 122 -13.30 -2.33 -11.31
CA ILE A 122 -13.64 -1.17 -12.14
C ILE A 122 -14.09 -1.67 -13.53
N PRO A 123 -15.39 -1.91 -13.73
CA PRO A 123 -15.91 -2.31 -15.04
C PRO A 123 -15.55 -1.30 -16.12
N GLY A 124 -15.06 -1.82 -17.26
CA GLY A 124 -14.67 -0.99 -18.39
C GLY A 124 -13.28 -0.34 -18.31
N ILE A 125 -12.50 -0.65 -17.29
CA ILE A 125 -11.08 -0.26 -17.22
C ILE A 125 -10.30 -0.89 -18.38
N LYS A 126 -9.33 -0.17 -18.95
CA LYS A 126 -8.54 -0.61 -20.10
C LYS A 126 -7.06 -0.69 -19.75
N TRP A 127 -6.44 -1.79 -20.15
CA TRP A 127 -4.99 -1.97 -20.10
C TRP A 127 -4.35 -1.62 -21.43
N SER A 128 -3.21 -0.96 -21.41
CA SER A 128 -2.36 -0.68 -22.56
C SER A 128 -0.96 -1.24 -22.32
N GLU A 129 -0.64 -2.35 -23.01
CA GLU A 129 0.71 -2.95 -22.95
C GLU A 129 1.80 -1.97 -23.35
N ARG A 130 1.63 -1.23 -24.44
CA ARG A 130 2.62 -0.27 -24.91
C ARG A 130 2.95 0.81 -23.90
N LYS A 131 1.94 1.25 -23.12
CA LYS A 131 2.10 2.30 -22.10
C LYS A 131 2.34 1.74 -20.71
N MET A 132 2.21 0.43 -20.52
CA MET A 132 2.18 -0.22 -19.23
C MET A 132 1.24 0.51 -18.26
N GLN A 133 -0.01 0.74 -18.70
CA GLN A 133 -0.92 1.67 -18.03
C GLN A 133 -2.35 1.16 -18.02
N TRP A 134 -2.96 1.22 -16.87
CA TRP A 134 -4.40 1.14 -16.68
C TRP A 134 -5.04 2.52 -16.86
N THR A 135 -6.18 2.55 -17.56
CA THR A 135 -6.99 3.78 -17.69
C THR A 135 -8.45 3.45 -17.36
N SER A 136 -8.99 4.14 -16.35
CA SER A 136 -10.39 3.99 -15.97
C SER A 136 -11.32 4.67 -16.99
N PRO A 137 -12.61 4.31 -17.06
CA PRO A 137 -13.57 4.98 -17.95
C PRO A 137 -13.70 6.49 -17.70
N SER A 138 -13.39 6.96 -16.50
CA SER A 138 -13.38 8.37 -16.11
C SER A 138 -12.09 9.12 -16.47
N GLY A 139 -11.03 8.40 -16.91
CA GLY A 139 -9.76 8.98 -17.30
C GLY A 139 -8.63 8.89 -16.28
N GLY A 140 -8.88 8.37 -15.07
CA GLY A 140 -7.84 8.10 -14.08
C GLY A 140 -6.83 7.07 -14.59
N ARG A 141 -5.57 7.21 -14.24
CA ARG A 141 -4.45 6.43 -14.80
C ARG A 141 -3.60 5.83 -13.70
N LEU A 142 -3.17 4.58 -13.91
CA LEU A 142 -2.21 3.88 -13.06
C LEU A 142 -1.14 3.26 -13.96
N TRP A 143 0.10 3.73 -13.86
CA TRP A 143 1.24 3.14 -14.53
C TRP A 143 1.85 2.05 -13.67
N LEU A 144 2.20 0.93 -14.32
CA LEU A 144 3.03 -0.12 -13.77
C LEU A 144 4.40 -0.02 -14.46
N SER A 145 5.48 0.14 -13.69
CA SER A 145 6.80 0.38 -14.27
C SER A 145 7.90 -0.23 -13.40
N TYR A 146 9.12 -0.17 -13.88
CA TYR A 146 10.30 -0.70 -13.20
C TYR A 146 11.45 0.30 -13.19
N LEU A 147 12.39 0.09 -12.27
CA LEU A 147 13.62 0.89 -12.14
C LEU A 147 14.79 -0.07 -11.92
N ASP A 148 15.50 -0.45 -12.98
CA ASP A 148 16.69 -1.29 -12.89
C ASP A 148 17.84 -0.60 -12.13
N ARG A 149 17.93 0.73 -12.28
CA ARG A 149 18.87 1.59 -11.58
C ARG A 149 18.14 2.68 -10.84
N ASP A 150 18.74 3.16 -9.77
CA ASP A 150 18.15 4.26 -8.99
C ASP A 150 17.99 5.54 -9.84
N ASP A 151 18.92 5.81 -10.77
CA ASP A 151 18.88 6.96 -11.67
C ASP A 151 17.75 6.89 -12.72
N ASP A 152 17.21 5.71 -13.00
CA ASP A 152 16.05 5.57 -13.91
C ASP A 152 14.84 6.37 -13.45
N VAL A 153 14.79 6.73 -12.19
CA VAL A 153 13.75 7.57 -11.62
C VAL A 153 13.68 8.96 -12.26
N LEU A 154 14.77 9.44 -12.86
CA LEU A 154 14.84 10.74 -13.54
C LEU A 154 13.92 10.83 -14.75
N ARG A 155 13.51 9.70 -15.34
CA ARG A 155 12.52 9.66 -16.44
C ARG A 155 11.14 10.24 -16.04
N TYR A 156 10.87 10.30 -14.71
CA TYR A 156 9.65 10.89 -14.18
C TYR A 156 9.76 12.40 -13.90
N GLN A 157 10.86 13.02 -14.32
CA GLN A 157 11.03 14.46 -14.23
C GLN A 157 9.88 15.17 -14.98
N GLY A 158 9.27 16.15 -14.35
CA GLY A 158 8.12 16.87 -14.91
C GLY A 158 6.75 16.21 -14.70
N LEU A 159 6.70 14.93 -14.34
CA LEU A 159 5.45 14.25 -14.04
C LEU A 159 4.96 14.53 -12.61
N SER A 160 3.68 14.24 -12.38
CA SER A 160 3.03 14.41 -11.07
C SER A 160 2.15 13.20 -10.80
N PHE A 161 2.20 12.71 -9.57
CA PHE A 161 1.41 11.58 -9.13
C PHE A 161 0.70 11.93 -7.82
N CYS A 162 -0.52 11.44 -7.64
CA CYS A 162 -1.20 11.47 -6.35
C CYS A 162 -0.94 10.21 -5.52
N TRP A 163 -0.53 9.13 -6.17
CA TRP A 163 -0.17 7.87 -5.53
C TRP A 163 1.10 7.27 -6.13
N ILE A 164 2.01 6.82 -5.28
CA ILE A 164 3.21 6.10 -5.71
C ILE A 164 3.38 4.86 -4.82
N GLY A 165 3.50 3.71 -5.47
CA GLY A 165 3.75 2.41 -4.83
C GLY A 165 5.12 1.84 -5.21
N PHE A 166 5.85 1.33 -4.22
CA PHE A 166 7.06 0.53 -4.42
C PHE A 166 6.79 -0.88 -3.88
N ASP A 167 6.74 -1.86 -4.76
CA ASP A 167 6.60 -3.24 -4.34
C ASP A 167 8.01 -3.86 -4.18
N GLU A 168 8.28 -4.47 -3.01
CA GLU A 168 9.58 -4.98 -2.58
C GLU A 168 10.66 -3.89 -2.43
N LEU A 169 10.39 -2.86 -1.62
CA LEU A 169 11.23 -1.68 -1.45
C LEU A 169 12.70 -1.96 -1.07
N THR A 170 12.99 -3.07 -0.38
CA THR A 170 14.36 -3.46 -0.03
C THR A 170 15.22 -3.91 -1.20
N GLN A 171 14.67 -4.05 -2.39
CA GLN A 171 15.46 -4.35 -3.59
C GLN A 171 16.22 -3.12 -4.12
N TRP A 172 15.81 -1.90 -3.77
CA TRP A 172 16.55 -0.68 -4.12
C TRP A 172 17.69 -0.43 -3.13
N PRO A 173 18.95 -0.38 -3.60
CA PRO A 173 20.11 -0.26 -2.72
C PRO A 173 20.12 1.01 -1.87
N THR A 174 19.54 2.09 -2.37
CA THR A 174 19.50 3.40 -1.70
C THR A 174 18.09 3.96 -1.62
N GLY A 175 17.85 4.94 -0.74
CA GLY A 175 16.61 5.68 -0.64
C GLY A 175 16.41 6.73 -1.74
N PHE A 176 17.35 6.88 -2.68
CA PHE A 176 17.32 7.97 -3.66
C PHE A 176 16.04 7.98 -4.51
N ALA A 177 15.66 6.84 -5.08
CA ALA A 177 14.43 6.75 -5.90
C ALA A 177 13.17 7.08 -5.10
N TRP A 178 13.10 6.62 -3.84
CA TRP A 178 12.01 6.91 -2.92
C TRP A 178 11.89 8.41 -2.64
N ASP A 179 13.00 9.05 -2.25
CA ASP A 179 13.05 10.48 -1.90
C ASP A 179 12.80 11.36 -3.13
N TYR A 180 13.37 11.00 -4.30
CA TYR A 180 13.13 11.71 -5.53
C TYR A 180 11.66 11.70 -5.93
N LEU A 181 11.02 10.53 -5.92
CA LEU A 181 9.61 10.40 -6.30
C LEU A 181 8.66 11.04 -5.30
N ARG A 182 9.03 11.15 -4.02
CA ARG A 182 8.28 11.97 -3.05
C ARG A 182 8.10 13.40 -3.54
N SER A 183 9.12 13.97 -4.20
CA SER A 183 9.02 15.32 -4.78
C SER A 183 8.04 15.42 -5.95
N ARG A 184 7.60 14.28 -6.50
CA ARG A 184 6.61 14.20 -7.58
C ARG A 184 5.17 14.04 -7.07
N LEU A 185 4.98 13.86 -5.76
CA LEU A 185 3.67 13.75 -5.13
C LEU A 185 2.96 15.11 -5.09
N ARG A 186 1.98 15.29 -5.95
CA ARG A 186 1.12 16.47 -5.97
C ARG A 186 -0.19 16.18 -6.68
N SER A 187 -1.26 16.84 -6.26
CA SER A 187 -2.56 16.84 -6.90
C SER A 187 -3.15 18.26 -6.86
N THR A 188 -3.85 18.64 -7.91
CA THR A 188 -4.68 19.86 -7.95
C THR A 188 -6.12 19.58 -7.52
N ALA A 189 -6.50 18.30 -7.42
CA ALA A 189 -7.82 17.90 -6.93
C ALA A 189 -7.81 17.82 -5.40
N PRO A 190 -8.64 18.62 -4.70
CA PRO A 190 -8.64 18.66 -3.24
C PRO A 190 -9.18 17.39 -2.58
N ASP A 191 -9.93 16.59 -3.31
CA ASP A 191 -10.52 15.31 -2.87
C ASP A 191 -9.66 14.09 -3.18
N LEU A 192 -8.47 14.28 -3.82
CA LEU A 192 -7.47 13.25 -4.02
C LEU A 192 -6.34 13.37 -3.00
N PRO A 193 -6.18 12.38 -2.11
CA PRO A 193 -5.02 12.34 -1.22
C PRO A 193 -3.74 12.09 -2.02
N VAL A 194 -2.63 12.63 -1.52
CA VAL A 194 -1.28 12.39 -2.07
C VAL A 194 -0.45 11.61 -1.07
N TYR A 195 -0.01 10.39 -1.45
CA TYR A 195 0.67 9.50 -0.51
C TYR A 195 1.48 8.40 -1.22
N MET A 196 2.40 7.80 -0.46
CA MET A 196 3.24 6.69 -0.91
C MET A 196 2.94 5.42 -0.12
N ARG A 197 3.09 4.30 -0.79
CA ARG A 197 2.94 2.97 -0.23
C ARG A 197 4.15 2.12 -0.62
N ALA A 198 4.60 1.28 0.28
CA ALA A 198 5.63 0.30 -0.01
C ALA A 198 5.29 -1.05 0.58
N THR A 199 5.74 -2.11 -0.09
CA THR A 199 5.82 -3.45 0.49
C THR A 199 7.28 -3.87 0.60
N THR A 200 7.56 -4.84 1.43
CA THR A 200 8.90 -5.42 1.51
C THR A 200 8.90 -6.80 2.16
N ASN A 201 9.92 -7.61 1.80
CA ASN A 201 10.40 -8.73 2.59
C ASN A 201 11.69 -8.31 3.32
N PRO A 202 12.05 -8.95 4.44
CA PRO A 202 13.33 -8.72 5.08
C PRO A 202 14.48 -9.15 4.16
N GLY A 203 15.63 -8.48 4.29
CA GLY A 203 16.80 -8.72 3.41
C GLY A 203 16.82 -7.81 2.18
N GLY A 204 17.66 -8.16 1.19
CA GLY A 204 17.86 -7.35 -0.01
C GLY A 204 18.87 -6.21 0.18
N ALA A 205 19.28 -5.62 -0.96
CA ALA A 205 20.34 -4.59 -0.99
C ALA A 205 19.99 -3.33 -0.19
N GLY A 206 18.70 -2.99 -0.12
CA GLY A 206 18.19 -1.81 0.56
C GLY A 206 17.75 -2.03 2.01
N HIS A 207 17.94 -3.24 2.55
CA HIS A 207 17.45 -3.58 3.90
C HIS A 207 17.81 -2.53 4.96
N VAL A 208 19.05 -2.07 4.97
CA VAL A 208 19.56 -1.16 6.00
C VAL A 208 18.86 0.18 5.98
N TRP A 209 18.72 0.81 4.80
CA TRP A 209 18.08 2.11 4.73
C TRP A 209 16.56 2.02 4.96
N VAL A 210 15.89 0.97 4.44
CA VAL A 210 14.46 0.76 4.67
C VAL A 210 14.17 0.55 6.15
N LYS A 211 14.99 -0.27 6.83
CA LYS A 211 14.88 -0.47 8.27
C LYS A 211 15.02 0.84 9.04
N LYS A 212 16.04 1.63 8.72
CA LYS A 212 16.28 2.95 9.35
C LYS A 212 15.14 3.94 9.12
N TYR A 213 14.50 3.91 7.94
CA TYR A 213 13.41 4.84 7.58
C TYR A 213 12.07 4.47 8.20
N PHE A 214 11.77 3.18 8.37
CA PHE A 214 10.42 2.73 8.68
C PHE A 214 10.30 1.88 9.94
N VAL A 215 11.34 1.09 10.28
CA VAL A 215 11.23 0.07 11.33
C VAL A 215 11.83 0.55 12.65
N ASP A 216 13.05 1.12 12.61
CA ASP A 216 13.76 1.55 13.81
C ASP A 216 13.15 2.76 14.54
N PRO A 217 12.47 3.71 13.85
CA PRO A 217 12.01 4.94 14.50
C PRO A 217 10.88 4.74 15.52
N ALA A 218 10.04 3.69 15.36
CA ALA A 218 8.92 3.46 16.26
C ALA A 218 8.54 1.96 16.33
N PRO A 219 7.83 1.54 17.39
CA PRO A 219 7.25 0.19 17.44
C PRO A 219 6.34 -0.09 16.26
N ALA A 220 6.32 -1.34 15.81
CA ALA A 220 5.48 -1.78 14.70
C ALA A 220 4.00 -1.42 14.92
N GLY A 221 3.33 -0.95 13.88
CA GLY A 221 1.94 -0.53 13.92
C GLY A 221 1.71 0.88 14.48
N LYS A 222 2.75 1.57 14.97
CA LYS A 222 2.65 2.95 15.45
C LYS A 222 3.09 3.93 14.37
N GLU A 223 2.35 5.03 14.25
CA GLU A 223 2.74 6.17 13.43
C GLU A 223 3.86 6.97 14.11
N PHE A 224 4.71 7.58 13.31
CA PHE A 224 5.78 8.46 13.76
C PHE A 224 6.07 9.56 12.72
N TRP A 225 6.71 10.63 13.17
CA TRP A 225 7.09 11.72 12.27
C TRP A 225 8.26 11.31 11.37
N ALA A 226 8.13 11.59 10.08
CA ALA A 226 9.14 11.25 9.10
C ALA A 226 10.49 11.92 9.40
N THR A 227 11.57 11.16 9.20
CA THR A 227 12.95 11.60 9.39
C THR A 227 13.72 11.56 8.07
N ASP A 228 14.81 12.32 7.98
CA ASP A 228 15.81 12.19 6.93
C ASP A 228 16.72 10.96 7.15
N ALA A 229 17.74 10.82 6.30
CA ALA A 229 18.69 9.71 6.35
C ALA A 229 19.57 9.74 7.64
N GLU A 230 19.72 10.88 8.26
CA GLU A 230 20.46 11.10 9.51
C GLU A 230 19.59 10.86 10.76
N GLY A 231 18.27 10.66 10.57
CA GLY A 231 17.31 10.44 11.67
C GLY A 231 16.72 11.72 12.26
N LYS A 232 16.96 12.88 11.63
CA LYS A 232 16.38 14.15 12.04
C LYS A 232 14.96 14.29 11.48
N THR A 233 14.01 14.70 12.31
CA THR A 233 12.62 14.93 11.89
C THR A 233 12.54 15.95 10.75
N LEU A 234 11.82 15.59 9.69
CA LEU A 234 11.52 16.50 8.59
C LEU A 234 10.50 17.53 9.06
N ILE A 235 10.88 18.82 8.97
CA ILE A 235 10.05 19.94 9.43
C ILE A 235 9.81 20.94 8.31
N PHE A 236 8.74 21.74 8.43
CA PHE A 236 8.50 22.87 7.55
C PHE A 236 9.63 23.90 7.67
N PRO A 237 10.17 24.37 6.51
CA PRO A 237 11.32 25.28 6.51
C PRO A 237 10.97 26.67 7.05
N LYS A 238 12.02 27.43 7.36
CA LYS A 238 11.92 28.83 7.77
C LYS A 238 11.14 29.65 6.74
N GLY A 239 10.23 30.48 7.22
CA GLY A 239 9.35 31.31 6.38
C GLY A 239 8.05 30.65 5.93
N HIS A 240 7.84 29.38 6.25
CA HIS A 240 6.56 28.70 5.99
C HIS A 240 5.56 28.99 7.13
N THR A 241 4.24 29.02 6.82
CA THR A 241 3.17 29.26 7.83
C THR A 241 3.16 28.24 8.96
N LYS A 242 3.70 27.04 8.73
CA LYS A 242 3.85 25.95 9.70
C LYS A 242 5.32 25.72 10.10
N GLU A 243 6.15 26.76 10.04
CA GLU A 243 7.57 26.66 10.34
C GLU A 243 7.83 25.85 11.63
N GLY A 244 8.79 24.93 11.56
CA GLY A 244 9.20 24.08 12.67
C GLY A 244 8.27 22.90 13.00
N GLN A 245 7.07 22.85 12.42
CA GLN A 245 6.18 21.68 12.61
C GLN A 245 6.65 20.50 11.75
N PRO A 246 6.42 19.23 12.19
CA PRO A 246 6.72 18.06 11.39
C PRO A 246 5.94 18.03 10.07
N LEU A 247 6.57 17.53 9.00
CA LEU A 247 5.98 17.53 7.66
C LEU A 247 4.84 16.51 7.51
N PHE A 248 5.08 15.25 7.87
CA PHE A 248 4.12 14.16 7.71
C PHE A 248 4.50 12.93 8.54
N GLN A 249 3.56 12.01 8.68
CA GLN A 249 3.75 10.76 9.39
C GLN A 249 4.11 9.60 8.48
N ARG A 250 4.89 8.68 9.04
CA ARG A 250 5.18 7.33 8.53
C ARG A 250 4.61 6.28 9.44
N LYS A 251 4.46 5.06 8.89
CA LYS A 251 4.06 3.88 9.63
C LYS A 251 4.64 2.62 9.03
N PHE A 252 5.07 1.70 9.89
CA PHE A 252 5.42 0.34 9.53
C PHE A 252 4.35 -0.62 10.01
N ILE A 253 3.81 -1.43 9.10
CA ILE A 253 2.83 -2.48 9.40
C ILE A 253 3.52 -3.83 9.16
N PRO A 254 3.74 -4.64 10.20
CA PRO A 254 4.39 -5.93 10.06
C PRO A 254 3.43 -6.95 9.45
N ALA A 255 3.94 -7.81 8.54
CA ALA A 255 3.23 -8.94 7.98
C ALA A 255 3.87 -10.26 8.43
N LYS A 256 3.05 -11.22 8.80
CA LYS A 256 3.43 -12.59 9.11
C LYS A 256 2.79 -13.54 8.10
N LEU A 257 3.35 -14.73 7.95
CA LEU A 257 2.77 -15.75 7.08
C LEU A 257 1.32 -16.09 7.48
N PHE A 258 1.08 -16.22 8.78
CA PHE A 258 -0.24 -16.60 9.34
C PHE A 258 -1.31 -15.51 9.17
N ASP A 259 -0.94 -14.29 8.76
CA ASP A 259 -1.89 -13.23 8.43
C ASP A 259 -2.58 -13.47 7.07
N ASN A 260 -2.14 -14.49 6.31
CA ASN A 260 -2.76 -14.89 5.05
C ASN A 260 -3.42 -16.27 5.18
N PRO A 261 -4.74 -16.33 5.38
CA PRO A 261 -5.45 -17.59 5.56
C PRO A 261 -5.38 -18.52 4.33
N TYR A 262 -5.18 -17.99 3.13
CA TYR A 262 -5.05 -18.79 1.90
C TYR A 262 -3.77 -19.63 1.87
N LEU A 263 -2.73 -19.25 2.58
CA LEU A 263 -1.47 -19.99 2.66
C LEU A 263 -1.30 -20.72 3.99
N SER A 264 -1.85 -20.19 5.08
CA SER A 264 -1.72 -20.82 6.40
C SER A 264 -2.65 -22.02 6.59
N ASN A 265 -3.80 -22.05 5.92
CA ASN A 265 -4.79 -23.12 6.10
C ASN A 265 -4.37 -24.47 5.49
N THR A 266 -3.46 -24.49 4.51
CA THR A 266 -3.00 -25.72 3.87
C THR A 266 -1.80 -26.35 4.57
N GLY A 267 -1.00 -25.55 5.29
CA GLY A 267 0.25 -25.99 5.94
C GLY A 267 1.40 -26.30 4.95
N ASP A 268 1.11 -26.43 3.66
CA ASP A 268 2.09 -26.81 2.63
C ASP A 268 3.17 -25.74 2.48
N TYR A 269 2.77 -24.47 2.47
CA TYR A 269 3.71 -23.37 2.31
C TYR A 269 4.62 -23.21 3.53
N GLU A 270 4.11 -23.41 4.73
CA GLU A 270 4.90 -23.45 5.97
C GLU A 270 5.93 -24.58 5.92
N THR A 271 5.51 -25.77 5.52
CA THR A 271 6.38 -26.93 5.35
C THR A 271 7.50 -26.64 4.35
N MET A 272 7.20 -26.02 3.23
CA MET A 272 8.18 -25.59 2.23
C MET A 272 9.19 -24.60 2.82
N LEU A 273 8.73 -23.57 3.53
CA LEU A 273 9.61 -22.60 4.19
C LEU A 273 10.52 -23.27 5.23
N LEU A 274 9.98 -24.17 6.05
CA LEU A 274 10.76 -24.90 7.06
C LEU A 274 11.81 -25.83 6.45
N SER A 275 11.63 -26.26 5.20
CA SER A 275 12.62 -27.05 4.47
C SER A 275 13.83 -26.26 3.99
N LEU A 276 13.75 -24.91 3.94
CA LEU A 276 14.84 -24.04 3.53
C LEU A 276 15.88 -23.87 4.65
N PRO A 277 17.14 -23.57 4.31
CA PRO A 277 18.16 -23.16 5.27
C PRO A 277 17.70 -21.94 6.09
N GLU A 278 18.16 -21.82 7.33
CA GLU A 278 17.72 -20.80 8.29
C GLU A 278 17.89 -19.35 7.77
N ASN A 279 18.93 -19.12 6.97
CA ASN A 279 19.21 -17.82 6.33
C ASN A 279 18.31 -17.51 5.12
N GLN A 280 17.45 -18.42 4.71
CA GLN A 280 16.51 -18.27 3.58
C GLN A 280 15.02 -18.32 4.01
N ARG A 281 14.78 -18.54 5.31
CA ARG A 281 13.44 -18.52 5.93
C ARG A 281 12.99 -17.08 6.29
#